data_67bc2f83880180788dd3729e1d51fae0
#
_entry.id   67bc2f83880180788dd3729e1d51fae0
#
_cell.length_a   1.000
_cell.length_b   1.000
_cell.length_c   1.000
_cell.angle_alpha   90.00
_cell.angle_beta   90.00
_cell.angle_gamma   90.00
#
_symmetry.space_group_name_H-M   'P 1'
#
loop_
_entity.id
_entity.type
_entity.pdbx_description
1 polymer ?
#
loop_
_entity_poly.entity_id
_entity_poly.type
_entity_poly.pdbx_seq_one_letter_code
_entity_poly.pdbx_strand_id
1 'polypeptide(L)'
;MRKHIRAGILFIVAAVSGVAQAQYPDKPIRIMVPFVAGGVSDNVARQVSLKITEQTGKSFVVENRAGAGGRIGYEAGAKAAPDGYTIMATDATYTMLPGIFGAKLNFEHGDLTPVLLIAQMPFVLAVRSDGKIKTLQDLVAQARANPTASTTAARAMAGSITW
;
A
#
# COMPACT_ATOMS: atom_id res chain seq x y z
N MET A 1 -66.51 1.68 -8.30
CA MET A 1 -65.45 2.55 -7.73
C MET A 1 -64.57 1.89 -6.66
N ARG A 2 -65.08 1.08 -5.72
CA ARG A 2 -64.25 0.45 -4.65
C ARG A 2 -63.19 -0.60 -5.14
N LYS A 3 -63.41 -1.29 -6.26
CA LYS A 3 -62.49 -2.30 -6.79
C LYS A 3 -61.21 -1.70 -7.43
N HIS A 4 -61.30 -0.52 -8.04
CA HIS A 4 -60.15 0.16 -8.68
C HIS A 4 -59.21 0.83 -7.67
N ILE A 5 -59.74 1.26 -6.53
CA ILE A 5 -58.92 1.86 -5.44
C ILE A 5 -58.00 0.80 -4.80
N ARG A 6 -58.50 -0.43 -4.62
CA ARG A 6 -57.70 -1.53 -4.04
C ARG A 6 -56.56 -2.00 -4.98
N ALA A 7 -56.77 -1.97 -6.28
CA ALA A 7 -55.72 -2.30 -7.26
C ALA A 7 -54.63 -1.22 -7.33
N GLY A 8 -55.00 0.06 -7.24
CA GLY A 8 -54.03 1.17 -7.22
C GLY A 8 -53.13 1.17 -5.96
N ILE A 9 -53.68 0.85 -4.80
CA ILE A 9 -52.89 0.75 -3.55
C ILE A 9 -51.90 -0.42 -3.59
N LEU A 10 -52.28 -1.56 -4.17
CA LEU A 10 -51.38 -2.72 -4.29
C LEU A 10 -50.18 -2.44 -5.23
N PHE A 11 -50.41 -1.60 -6.27
CA PHE A 11 -49.35 -1.25 -7.23
C PHE A 11 -48.35 -0.24 -6.63
N ILE A 12 -48.79 0.67 -5.76
CA ILE A 12 -47.94 1.64 -5.08
C ILE A 12 -47.05 0.96 -4.03
N VAL A 13 -47.56 -0.05 -3.31
CA VAL A 13 -46.79 -0.81 -2.32
C VAL A 13 -45.70 -1.68 -3.00
N ALA A 14 -45.91 -2.17 -4.20
CA ALA A 14 -44.88 -2.91 -4.95
C ALA A 14 -43.74 -2.01 -5.48
N ALA A 15 -43.99 -0.72 -5.71
CA ALA A 15 -42.96 0.23 -6.21
C ALA A 15 -41.99 0.74 -5.13
N VAL A 16 -42.29 0.52 -3.85
CA VAL A 16 -41.42 0.87 -2.69
C VAL A 16 -40.54 -0.33 -2.29
N SER A 17 -40.42 -1.36 -3.11
CA SER A 17 -39.37 -2.40 -2.92
C SER A 17 -38.03 -1.73 -3.03
N GLY A 18 -37.52 -1.25 -1.88
CA GLY A 18 -36.35 -0.45 -1.77
C GLY A 18 -35.20 -1.12 -2.50
N VAL A 19 -34.49 -0.34 -3.26
CA VAL A 19 -33.15 -0.66 -3.72
C VAL A 19 -32.35 -0.98 -2.45
N ALA A 20 -32.23 -2.25 -2.11
CA ALA A 20 -31.32 -2.72 -1.09
C ALA A 20 -29.93 -2.33 -1.58
N GLN A 21 -29.46 -1.13 -1.19
CA GLN A 21 -28.08 -0.74 -1.44
C GLN A 21 -27.23 -1.76 -0.69
N ALA A 22 -26.56 -2.61 -1.45
CA ALA A 22 -25.57 -3.50 -0.89
C ALA A 22 -24.60 -2.63 -0.11
N GLN A 23 -24.59 -2.83 1.22
CA GLN A 23 -23.81 -1.98 2.13
C GLN A 23 -22.32 -2.29 1.93
N TYR A 24 -21.63 -1.40 1.20
CA TYR A 24 -20.17 -1.49 1.05
C TYR A 24 -19.46 -1.39 2.41
N PRO A 25 -18.47 -2.25 2.68
CA PRO A 25 -18.09 -3.45 1.95
C PRO A 25 -18.99 -4.64 2.29
N ASP A 26 -19.37 -5.44 1.29
CA ASP A 26 -20.14 -6.69 1.40
C ASP A 26 -19.25 -7.96 1.32
N LYS A 27 -17.99 -7.78 0.93
CA LYS A 27 -16.93 -8.81 0.86
C LYS A 27 -15.63 -8.28 1.45
N PRO A 28 -14.65 -9.14 1.76
CA PRO A 28 -13.36 -8.70 2.29
C PRO A 28 -12.65 -7.71 1.38
N ILE A 29 -12.08 -6.65 1.97
CA ILE A 29 -11.21 -5.71 1.27
C ILE A 29 -9.78 -6.25 1.30
N ARG A 30 -9.12 -6.28 0.16
CA ARG A 30 -7.75 -6.74 0.01
C ARG A 30 -6.80 -5.55 0.11
N ILE A 31 -5.84 -5.63 1.04
CA ILE A 31 -4.72 -4.69 1.16
C ILE A 31 -3.51 -5.34 0.50
N MET A 32 -3.13 -4.85 -0.67
CA MET A 32 -1.98 -5.35 -1.41
C MET A 32 -0.70 -4.64 -0.97
N VAL A 33 0.31 -5.42 -0.58
CA VAL A 33 1.63 -4.94 -0.16
C VAL A 33 2.65 -5.36 -1.22
N PRO A 34 3.40 -4.42 -1.86
CA PRO A 34 4.33 -4.74 -2.95
C PRO A 34 5.67 -5.30 -2.47
N PHE A 35 5.76 -5.75 -1.22
CA PHE A 35 6.97 -6.25 -0.57
C PHE A 35 6.73 -7.59 0.12
N VAL A 36 7.84 -8.21 0.54
CA VAL A 36 7.79 -9.49 1.28
C VAL A 36 7.07 -9.34 2.62
N ALA A 37 6.44 -10.41 3.04
CA ALA A 37 5.83 -10.49 4.37
C ALA A 37 6.87 -10.29 5.49
N GLY A 38 6.45 -9.65 6.58
CA GLY A 38 7.32 -9.31 7.72
C GLY A 38 8.14 -8.03 7.54
N GLY A 39 8.10 -7.39 6.37
CA GLY A 39 8.70 -6.07 6.14
C GLY A 39 7.91 -4.95 6.83
N VAL A 40 8.45 -3.72 6.80
CA VAL A 40 7.83 -2.56 7.44
C VAL A 40 6.43 -2.29 6.90
N SER A 41 6.29 -2.22 5.57
CA SER A 41 4.99 -1.95 4.91
C SER A 41 3.96 -3.05 5.21
N ASP A 42 4.38 -4.31 5.30
CA ASP A 42 3.53 -5.44 5.66
C ASP A 42 3.04 -5.33 7.11
N ASN A 43 3.95 -5.07 8.05
CA ASN A 43 3.60 -4.92 9.46
C ASN A 43 2.62 -3.77 9.69
N VAL A 44 2.85 -2.62 9.05
CA VAL A 44 1.94 -1.47 9.12
C VAL A 44 0.59 -1.82 8.52
N ALA A 45 0.55 -2.44 7.33
CA ALA A 45 -0.70 -2.85 6.68
C ALA A 45 -1.51 -3.82 7.56
N ARG A 46 -0.86 -4.80 8.20
CA ARG A 46 -1.53 -5.75 9.11
C ARG A 46 -2.09 -5.08 10.36
N GLN A 47 -1.34 -4.17 10.98
CA GLN A 47 -1.83 -3.43 12.15
C GLN A 47 -3.04 -2.56 11.80
N VAL A 48 -2.99 -1.85 10.68
CA VAL A 48 -4.13 -1.05 10.19
C VAL A 48 -5.32 -1.94 9.87
N SER A 49 -5.10 -3.05 9.15
CA SER A 49 -6.12 -4.05 8.84
C SER A 49 -6.82 -4.56 10.11
N LEU A 50 -6.04 -4.93 11.13
CA LEU A 50 -6.58 -5.39 12.40
C LEU A 50 -7.44 -4.32 13.07
N LYS A 51 -6.93 -3.08 13.17
CA LYS A 51 -7.65 -1.97 13.81
C LYS A 51 -8.93 -1.60 13.09
N ILE A 52 -8.93 -1.55 11.78
CA ILE A 52 -10.16 -1.28 11.01
C ILE A 52 -11.16 -2.41 11.20
N THR A 53 -10.70 -3.67 11.18
CA THR A 53 -11.57 -4.84 11.42
C THR A 53 -12.21 -4.79 12.81
N GLU A 54 -11.44 -4.46 13.85
CA GLU A 54 -11.94 -4.30 15.22
C GLU A 54 -13.02 -3.19 15.31
N GLN A 55 -12.82 -2.08 14.63
CA GLN A 55 -13.72 -0.92 14.71
C GLN A 55 -14.98 -1.07 13.87
N THR A 56 -14.88 -1.73 12.72
CA THR A 56 -15.96 -1.76 11.73
C THR A 56 -16.67 -3.10 11.62
N GLY A 57 -16.07 -4.18 12.15
CA GLY A 57 -16.53 -5.55 11.93
C GLY A 57 -16.33 -6.05 10.49
N LYS A 58 -15.67 -5.25 9.62
CA LYS A 58 -15.45 -5.60 8.22
C LYS A 58 -14.09 -6.28 8.04
N SER A 59 -14.03 -7.27 7.17
CA SER A 59 -12.82 -8.07 6.95
C SER A 59 -11.85 -7.38 6.00
N PHE A 60 -10.57 -7.32 6.41
CA PHE A 60 -9.45 -6.84 5.59
C PHE A 60 -8.39 -7.94 5.51
N VAL A 61 -7.92 -8.24 4.30
CA VAL A 61 -6.94 -9.30 4.05
C VAL A 61 -5.69 -8.71 3.43
N VAL A 62 -4.54 -8.90 4.08
CA VAL A 62 -3.25 -8.45 3.57
C VAL A 62 -2.68 -9.48 2.61
N GLU A 63 -2.36 -9.06 1.38
CA GLU A 63 -1.76 -9.86 0.33
C GLU A 63 -0.41 -9.28 -0.08
N ASN A 64 0.66 -10.06 0.03
CA ASN A 64 2.00 -9.65 -0.37
C ASN A 64 2.29 -10.04 -1.81
N ARG A 65 2.73 -9.07 -2.65
CA ARG A 65 3.18 -9.30 -4.02
C ARG A 65 4.54 -8.65 -4.24
N ALA A 66 5.57 -9.31 -3.75
CA ALA A 66 6.95 -8.85 -3.87
C ALA A 66 7.55 -9.13 -5.24
N GLY A 67 8.56 -8.35 -5.59
CA GLY A 67 9.42 -8.58 -6.76
C GLY A 67 9.76 -7.30 -7.52
N ALA A 68 10.93 -7.29 -8.16
CA ALA A 68 11.46 -6.18 -8.95
C ALA A 68 11.36 -4.80 -8.26
N GLY A 69 11.81 -4.72 -6.98
CA GLY A 69 11.73 -3.47 -6.21
C GLY A 69 10.30 -2.99 -5.95
N GLY A 70 9.33 -3.89 -5.85
CA GLY A 70 7.91 -3.57 -5.67
C GLY A 70 7.12 -3.43 -6.98
N ARG A 71 7.78 -3.31 -8.14
CA ARG A 71 7.14 -3.09 -9.43
C ARG A 71 5.99 -4.08 -9.70
N ILE A 72 6.20 -5.37 -9.42
CA ILE A 72 5.20 -6.41 -9.67
C ILE A 72 3.92 -6.17 -8.85
N GLY A 73 4.06 -5.80 -7.58
CA GLY A 73 2.92 -5.49 -6.72
C GLY A 73 2.20 -4.22 -7.15
N TYR A 74 2.94 -3.17 -7.49
CA TYR A 74 2.35 -1.91 -7.95
C TYR A 74 1.59 -2.07 -9.28
N GLU A 75 2.16 -2.80 -10.25
CA GLU A 75 1.47 -3.14 -11.50
C GLU A 75 0.18 -3.91 -11.26
N ALA A 76 0.21 -4.87 -10.33
CA ALA A 76 -0.98 -5.65 -9.99
C ALA A 76 -2.07 -4.79 -9.32
N GLY A 77 -1.66 -3.84 -8.46
CA GLY A 77 -2.58 -2.90 -7.83
C GLY A 77 -3.20 -1.92 -8.82
N ALA A 78 -2.38 -1.33 -9.69
CA ALA A 78 -2.83 -0.39 -10.73
C ALA A 78 -3.81 -1.04 -11.73
N LYS A 79 -3.68 -2.35 -11.97
CA LYS A 79 -4.58 -3.13 -12.85
C LYS A 79 -5.77 -3.75 -12.14
N ALA A 80 -5.89 -3.57 -10.82
CA ALA A 80 -7.04 -4.08 -10.09
C ALA A 80 -8.33 -3.33 -10.46
N ALA A 81 -9.48 -3.98 -10.26
CA ALA A 81 -10.76 -3.32 -10.49
C ALA A 81 -10.89 -2.08 -9.57
N PRO A 82 -11.34 -0.92 -10.08
CA PRO A 82 -11.50 0.30 -9.30
C PRO A 82 -12.82 0.30 -8.49
N ASP A 83 -13.12 -0.83 -7.85
CA ASP A 83 -14.37 -1.09 -7.10
C ASP A 83 -14.22 -0.81 -5.58
N GLY A 84 -13.03 -0.36 -5.14
CA GLY A 84 -12.73 -0.10 -3.73
C GLY A 84 -12.36 -1.35 -2.93
N TYR A 85 -12.39 -2.56 -3.50
CA TYR A 85 -12.04 -3.80 -2.78
C TYR A 85 -10.56 -4.19 -2.88
N THR A 86 -9.75 -3.40 -3.60
CA THR A 86 -8.29 -3.53 -3.59
C THR A 86 -7.66 -2.20 -3.23
N ILE A 87 -6.94 -2.17 -2.13
CA ILE A 87 -6.20 -1.00 -1.63
C ILE A 87 -4.71 -1.34 -1.67
N MET A 88 -3.88 -0.38 -2.08
CA MET A 88 -2.42 -0.54 -2.06
C MET A 88 -1.83 0.08 -0.80
N ALA A 89 -1.02 -0.68 -0.07
CA ALA A 89 -0.12 -0.14 0.94
C ALA A 89 1.20 0.24 0.26
N THR A 90 1.42 1.54 0.05
CA THR A 90 2.58 2.06 -0.67
C THR A 90 3.57 2.73 0.28
N ASP A 91 4.80 2.90 -0.18
CA ASP A 91 5.84 3.71 0.47
C ASP A 91 6.55 4.63 -0.55
N ALA A 92 7.62 5.30 -0.13
CA ALA A 92 8.38 6.21 -0.97
C ALA A 92 8.94 5.54 -2.26
N THR A 93 9.06 4.21 -2.29
CA THR A 93 9.54 3.48 -3.48
C THR A 93 8.60 3.71 -4.67
N TYR A 94 7.30 3.86 -4.43
CA TYR A 94 6.33 4.15 -5.48
C TYR A 94 6.72 5.38 -6.32
N THR A 95 7.16 6.45 -5.67
CA THR A 95 7.55 7.68 -6.34
C THR A 95 8.87 7.57 -7.10
N MET A 96 9.71 6.58 -6.73
CA MET A 96 11.01 6.34 -7.36
C MET A 96 10.94 5.46 -8.61
N LEU A 97 9.88 4.65 -8.76
CA LEU A 97 9.76 3.67 -9.84
C LEU A 97 9.93 4.25 -11.26
N PRO A 98 9.35 5.41 -11.61
CA PRO A 98 9.56 5.99 -12.93
C PRO A 98 11.01 6.35 -13.22
N GLY A 99 11.75 6.84 -12.22
CA GLY A 99 13.18 7.13 -12.36
C GLY A 99 14.02 5.88 -12.55
N ILE A 100 13.60 4.74 -11.94
CA ILE A 100 14.35 3.48 -12.01
C ILE A 100 14.02 2.68 -13.27
N PHE A 101 12.74 2.58 -13.61
CA PHE A 101 12.26 1.69 -14.68
C PHE A 101 11.87 2.41 -15.98
N GLY A 102 11.58 3.72 -15.93
CA GLY A 102 11.20 4.53 -17.09
C GLY A 102 10.07 3.87 -17.90
N ALA A 103 10.26 3.73 -19.21
CA ALA A 103 9.28 3.14 -20.12
C ALA A 103 8.98 1.64 -19.90
N LYS A 104 9.67 0.97 -18.96
CA LYS A 104 9.39 -0.43 -18.58
C LYS A 104 8.29 -0.56 -17.54
N LEU A 105 7.75 0.54 -17.03
CA LEU A 105 6.55 0.50 -16.20
C LEU A 105 5.32 0.27 -17.06
N ASN A 106 4.42 -0.60 -16.59
CA ASN A 106 3.15 -0.91 -17.23
C ASN A 106 1.97 -0.24 -16.50
N PHE A 107 2.24 0.85 -15.80
CA PHE A 107 1.25 1.69 -15.10
C PHE A 107 1.78 3.12 -14.97
N GLU A 108 0.88 4.06 -14.72
CA GLU A 108 1.18 5.46 -14.46
C GLU A 108 0.90 5.82 -12.99
N HIS A 109 1.49 6.92 -12.50
CA HIS A 109 1.23 7.38 -11.12
C HIS A 109 -0.24 7.74 -10.88
N GLY A 110 -0.95 8.16 -11.92
CA GLY A 110 -2.38 8.46 -11.87
C GLY A 110 -3.30 7.26 -11.71
N ASP A 111 -2.81 6.05 -11.94
CA ASP A 111 -3.62 4.82 -11.83
C ASP A 111 -3.93 4.45 -10.37
N LEU A 112 -3.20 5.00 -9.42
CA LEU A 112 -3.44 4.81 -7.99
C LEU A 112 -3.83 6.14 -7.33
N THR A 113 -5.06 6.23 -6.86
CA THR A 113 -5.56 7.40 -6.14
C THR A 113 -5.13 7.35 -4.67
N PRO A 114 -4.41 8.38 -4.15
CA PRO A 114 -4.04 8.46 -2.74
C PRO A 114 -5.29 8.56 -1.85
N VAL A 115 -5.34 7.74 -0.80
CA VAL A 115 -6.47 7.73 0.16
C VAL A 115 -6.06 8.32 1.50
N LEU A 116 -4.94 7.86 2.07
CA LEU A 116 -4.51 8.20 3.41
C LEU A 116 -3.00 8.04 3.57
N LEU A 117 -2.37 8.99 4.26
CA LEU A 117 -1.01 8.83 4.79
C LEU A 117 -1.11 8.14 6.16
N ILE A 118 -0.69 6.87 6.23
CA ILE A 118 -0.82 6.04 7.44
C ILE A 118 0.24 6.40 8.47
N ALA A 119 1.50 6.55 8.05
CA ALA A 119 2.64 6.80 8.93
C ALA A 119 3.77 7.52 8.19
N GLN A 120 4.59 8.23 8.95
CA GLN A 120 5.88 8.78 8.51
C GLN A 120 6.97 8.18 9.36
N MET A 121 8.05 7.73 8.73
CA MET A 121 9.20 7.17 9.42
C MET A 121 10.47 7.92 9.01
N PRO A 122 11.30 8.34 9.98
CA PRO A 122 12.58 8.93 9.66
C PRO A 122 13.56 7.86 9.16
N PHE A 123 14.40 8.21 8.20
CA PHE A 123 15.58 7.42 7.90
C PHE A 123 16.65 7.67 8.97
N VAL A 124 17.24 6.61 9.46
CA VAL A 124 18.30 6.68 10.47
C VAL A 124 19.58 6.08 9.88
N LEU A 125 20.67 6.83 9.98
CA LEU A 125 21.98 6.34 9.67
C LEU A 125 22.58 5.69 10.92
N ALA A 126 22.79 4.38 10.88
CA ALA A 126 23.40 3.64 11.97
C ALA A 126 24.75 3.06 11.55
N VAL A 127 25.71 3.13 12.45
CA VAL A 127 27.04 2.54 12.27
C VAL A 127 27.38 1.66 13.48
N ARG A 128 28.34 0.76 13.33
CA ARG A 128 28.82 -0.07 14.44
C ARG A 128 29.41 0.81 15.53
N SER A 129 29.03 0.57 16.78
CA SER A 129 29.53 1.34 17.93
C SER A 129 31.03 1.15 18.19
N ASP A 130 31.59 -0.01 17.82
CA ASP A 130 33.02 -0.35 17.91
C ASP A 130 33.81 0.04 16.63
N GLY A 131 33.12 0.58 15.59
CA GLY A 131 33.75 0.99 14.34
C GLY A 131 34.50 2.31 14.41
N LYS A 132 35.26 2.62 13.35
CA LYS A 132 36.05 3.86 13.22
C LYS A 132 35.18 5.10 12.88
N ILE A 133 33.98 4.88 12.34
CA ILE A 133 33.05 5.95 11.96
C ILE A 133 32.22 6.30 13.20
N LYS A 134 32.32 7.54 13.66
CA LYS A 134 31.56 8.05 14.82
C LYS A 134 30.67 9.23 14.45
N THR A 135 31.01 9.92 13.37
CA THR A 135 30.29 11.11 12.90
C THR A 135 29.95 10.98 11.41
N LEU A 136 29.04 11.83 10.94
CA LEU A 136 28.74 11.93 9.51
C LEU A 136 29.97 12.34 8.70
N GLN A 137 30.83 13.21 9.27
CA GLN A 137 32.06 13.67 8.65
C GLN A 137 33.05 12.51 8.44
N ASP A 138 33.18 11.61 9.41
CA ASP A 138 34.02 10.41 9.27
C ASP A 138 33.52 9.53 8.13
N LEU A 139 32.21 9.34 8.04
CA LEU A 139 31.61 8.56 6.96
C LEU A 139 31.90 9.18 5.58
N VAL A 140 31.71 10.50 5.45
CA VAL A 140 31.98 11.22 4.20
C VAL A 140 33.45 11.16 3.82
N ALA A 141 34.36 11.33 4.80
CA ALA A 141 35.81 11.23 4.57
C ALA A 141 36.19 9.82 4.10
N GLN A 142 35.66 8.78 4.74
CA GLN A 142 35.94 7.41 4.34
C GLN A 142 35.35 7.07 2.97
N ALA A 143 34.17 7.56 2.64
CA ALA A 143 33.53 7.37 1.33
C ALA A 143 34.36 8.02 0.20
N ARG A 144 34.93 9.21 0.46
CA ARG A 144 35.80 9.89 -0.52
C ARG A 144 37.13 9.17 -0.69
N ALA A 145 37.71 8.65 0.40
CA ALA A 145 38.98 7.93 0.36
C ALA A 145 38.86 6.53 -0.33
N ASN A 146 37.72 5.89 -0.21
CA ASN A 146 37.47 4.54 -0.73
C ASN A 146 36.08 4.45 -1.41
N PRO A 147 35.89 4.98 -2.62
CA PRO A 147 34.58 5.01 -3.27
C PRO A 147 33.92 3.63 -3.46
N THR A 148 34.72 2.58 -3.73
CA THR A 148 34.24 1.21 -3.90
C THR A 148 33.81 0.54 -2.58
N ALA A 149 34.44 0.87 -1.47
CA ALA A 149 34.05 0.37 -0.15
C ALA A 149 32.73 1.01 0.34
N SER A 150 32.40 2.21 -0.13
CA SER A 150 31.16 2.92 0.18
C SER A 150 29.91 2.19 -0.35
N THR A 151 30.03 1.38 -1.38
CA THR A 151 28.91 0.57 -1.89
C THR A 151 28.42 -0.45 -0.85
N THR A 152 29.32 -0.99 -0.03
CA THR A 152 28.95 -1.91 1.06
C THR A 152 28.26 -1.16 2.21
N ALA A 153 28.68 0.06 2.52
CA ALA A 153 28.02 0.90 3.52
C ALA A 153 26.61 1.34 3.07
N ALA A 154 26.44 1.71 1.81
CA ALA A 154 25.13 2.04 1.24
C ALA A 154 24.19 0.82 1.22
N ARG A 155 24.72 -0.39 0.99
CA ARG A 155 23.94 -1.64 1.11
C ARG A 155 23.56 -1.96 2.54
N ALA A 156 24.39 -1.65 3.52
CA ALA A 156 24.06 -1.78 4.94
C ALA A 156 23.00 -0.76 5.38
N MET A 157 22.99 0.43 4.79
CA MET A 157 21.95 1.43 5.00
C MET A 157 20.64 1.07 4.27
N ALA A 158 20.74 0.42 3.13
CA ALA A 158 19.62 -0.10 2.35
C ALA A 158 19.17 -1.49 2.82
N GLY A 159 19.79 -2.05 3.85
CA GLY A 159 19.53 -3.40 4.35
C GLY A 159 18.13 -3.64 4.92
N SER A 160 17.32 -2.61 5.06
CA SER A 160 15.87 -2.71 5.23
C SER A 160 15.08 -2.46 3.94
N ILE A 161 15.77 -2.10 2.85
CA ILE A 161 15.19 -1.96 1.52
C ILE A 161 15.72 -3.15 0.72
N THR A 162 14.98 -4.24 0.74
CA THR A 162 15.25 -5.38 -0.13
C THR A 162 14.93 -4.96 -1.56
N TRP A 163 15.99 -4.75 -2.35
CA TRP A 163 15.89 -4.49 -3.79
C TRP A 163 15.56 -5.80 -4.52
#